data_5e04e0a0de2c52415e5ffde00b216d9e
#
_entry.id   5e04e0a0de2c52415e5ffde00b216d9e
#
_cell.length_a   1.000
_cell.length_b   1.000
_cell.length_c   1.000
_cell.angle_alpha   90.00
_cell.angle_beta   90.00
_cell.angle_gamma   90.00
#
_symmetry.space_group_name_H-M   'P 1'
#
loop_
_entity.id
_entity.type
_entity.pdbx_description
1 polymer ?
#
loop_
_entity_poly.entity_id
_entity_poly.type
_entity_poly.pdbx_seq_one_letter_code
_entity_poly.pdbx_strand_id
1 'polypeptide(L)'
;KEFGVPKEVITAILGVETRYGNIQGKDRVLDSLATLGFDYPRRAEFFREELIKFFILTRKNNLDIYSVKGSYAGAMGYGQFISSSYLAYAIDYDGDSFADLFGSKEDAIGSIANYLSVHGWNEEADIVFDIDHNNVRKPYSLDGKFIPIKLEEGNDIFYQIQSGDTLSEIALNFDMSLLELMELNNLKDKDILMEGKKIKVKEKNNKYFIGTENFVAITKYNYSHFYAMVVY
;
A
#
# COMPACT_ATOMS: atom_id res chain seq x y z
N LYS A 1 7.89 -20.88 3.95
CA LYS A 1 9.23 -21.41 4.32
C LYS A 1 10.15 -21.54 3.11
N GLU A 2 9.65 -22.02 1.97
CA GLU A 2 10.47 -22.26 0.77
C GLU A 2 11.02 -20.96 0.16
N PHE A 3 10.24 -19.90 0.17
CA PHE A 3 10.59 -18.60 -0.40
C PHE A 3 11.03 -17.56 0.66
N GLY A 4 11.15 -17.94 1.93
CA GLY A 4 11.51 -17.04 3.03
C GLY A 4 10.48 -15.95 3.34
N VAL A 5 9.32 -15.92 2.68
CA VAL A 5 8.28 -14.92 2.87
C VAL A 5 7.35 -15.32 4.02
N PRO A 6 7.14 -14.46 5.04
CA PRO A 6 6.21 -14.74 6.14
C PRO A 6 4.77 -14.92 5.64
N LYS A 7 4.07 -15.88 6.23
CA LYS A 7 2.66 -16.14 5.88
C LYS A 7 1.76 -14.93 6.14
N GLU A 8 2.10 -14.09 7.09
CA GLU A 8 1.39 -12.86 7.45
C GLU A 8 1.38 -11.89 6.27
N VAL A 9 2.51 -11.70 5.60
CA VAL A 9 2.65 -10.84 4.41
C VAL A 9 1.80 -11.36 3.27
N ILE A 10 1.87 -12.66 2.97
CA ILE A 10 1.08 -13.28 1.90
C ILE A 10 -0.42 -13.18 2.21
N THR A 11 -0.80 -13.42 3.47
CA THR A 11 -2.19 -13.31 3.93
C THR A 11 -2.70 -11.88 3.79
N ALA A 12 -1.89 -10.88 4.15
CA ALA A 12 -2.24 -9.48 4.02
C ALA A 12 -2.44 -9.08 2.55
N ILE A 13 -1.55 -9.51 1.64
CA ILE A 13 -1.69 -9.29 0.20
C ILE A 13 -3.00 -9.89 -0.30
N LEU A 14 -3.31 -11.16 0.01
CA LEU A 14 -4.57 -11.79 -0.37
C LEU A 14 -5.80 -11.06 0.19
N GLY A 15 -5.68 -10.53 1.41
CA GLY A 15 -6.72 -9.72 2.05
C GLY A 15 -6.98 -8.43 1.30
N VAL A 16 -5.93 -7.70 0.96
CA VAL A 16 -6.02 -6.41 0.25
C VAL A 16 -6.51 -6.59 -1.17
N GLU A 17 -5.95 -7.56 -1.91
CA GLU A 17 -6.24 -7.75 -3.34
C GLU A 17 -7.65 -8.26 -3.58
N THR A 18 -8.08 -9.28 -2.83
CA THR A 18 -9.31 -10.00 -3.20
C THR A 18 -10.22 -10.33 -2.02
N ARG A 19 -9.94 -9.79 -0.82
CA ARG A 19 -10.62 -10.24 0.43
C ARG A 19 -10.57 -11.76 0.55
N TYR A 20 -9.35 -12.31 0.42
CA TYR A 20 -9.08 -13.76 0.48
C TYR A 20 -9.82 -14.57 -0.60
N GLY A 21 -9.90 -14.02 -1.81
CA GLY A 21 -10.52 -14.65 -2.97
C GLY A 21 -12.02 -14.39 -3.14
N ASN A 22 -12.66 -13.65 -2.23
CA ASN A 22 -14.09 -13.34 -2.33
C ASN A 22 -14.42 -12.35 -3.47
N ILE A 23 -13.44 -11.53 -3.90
CA ILE A 23 -13.61 -10.52 -4.94
C ILE A 23 -12.41 -10.59 -5.89
N GLN A 24 -12.49 -11.42 -6.92
CA GLN A 24 -11.41 -11.57 -7.92
C GLN A 24 -11.62 -10.71 -9.19
N GLY A 25 -12.65 -9.85 -9.18
CA GLY A 25 -13.05 -9.06 -10.34
C GLY A 25 -14.23 -9.68 -11.09
N LYS A 26 -14.92 -8.84 -11.85
CA LYS A 26 -16.14 -9.23 -12.59
C LYS A 26 -16.08 -8.95 -14.10
N ASP A 27 -15.09 -8.15 -14.52
CA ASP A 27 -14.96 -7.73 -15.91
C ASP A 27 -14.24 -8.80 -16.73
N ARG A 28 -14.61 -8.99 -18.00
CA ARG A 28 -13.84 -9.87 -18.87
C ARG A 28 -12.47 -9.26 -19.13
N VAL A 29 -11.42 -9.98 -18.84
CA VAL A 29 -10.04 -9.51 -18.99
C VAL A 29 -9.75 -9.11 -20.43
N LEU A 30 -10.27 -9.87 -21.41
CA LEU A 30 -10.16 -9.56 -22.83
C LEU A 30 -10.71 -8.16 -23.15
N ASP A 31 -11.92 -7.86 -22.67
CA ASP A 31 -12.58 -6.57 -22.93
C ASP A 31 -11.84 -5.42 -22.22
N SER A 32 -11.43 -5.64 -20.98
CA SER A 32 -10.69 -4.66 -20.19
C SER A 32 -9.37 -4.27 -20.88
N LEU A 33 -8.56 -5.27 -21.25
CA LEU A 33 -7.27 -5.04 -21.89
C LEU A 33 -7.41 -4.45 -23.29
N ALA A 34 -8.42 -4.89 -24.07
CA ALA A 34 -8.70 -4.33 -25.40
C ALA A 34 -9.13 -2.86 -25.32
N THR A 35 -10.09 -2.54 -24.43
CA THR A 35 -10.55 -1.17 -24.23
C THR A 35 -9.40 -0.26 -23.81
N LEU A 36 -8.63 -0.66 -22.80
CA LEU A 36 -7.51 0.13 -22.31
C LEU A 36 -6.35 0.23 -23.31
N GLY A 37 -6.15 -0.81 -24.11
CA GLY A 37 -5.11 -0.85 -25.13
C GLY A 37 -5.42 -0.01 -26.38
N PHE A 38 -6.69 0.21 -26.72
CA PHE A 38 -7.08 0.91 -27.93
C PHE A 38 -7.79 2.24 -27.68
N ASP A 39 -8.54 2.38 -26.58
CA ASP A 39 -9.35 3.56 -26.30
C ASP A 39 -8.80 4.44 -25.17
N TYR A 40 -7.68 4.03 -24.50
CA TYR A 40 -7.07 4.80 -23.42
C TYR A 40 -5.62 5.21 -23.74
N PRO A 41 -5.40 6.36 -24.40
CA PRO A 41 -4.09 6.74 -24.95
C PRO A 41 -2.91 6.79 -23.97
N ARG A 42 -3.16 7.18 -22.71
CA ARG A 42 -2.08 7.39 -21.72
C ARG A 42 -1.25 6.14 -21.44
N ARG A 43 -1.82 4.95 -21.53
CA ARG A 43 -1.16 3.66 -21.24
C ARG A 43 -1.46 2.60 -22.29
N ALA A 44 -1.87 3.01 -23.49
CA ALA A 44 -2.30 2.11 -24.54
C ALA A 44 -1.24 1.06 -24.90
N GLU A 45 0.02 1.45 -25.01
CA GLU A 45 1.12 0.53 -25.34
C GLU A 45 1.26 -0.57 -24.27
N PHE A 46 1.30 -0.20 -22.99
CA PHE A 46 1.34 -1.16 -21.89
C PHE A 46 0.18 -2.15 -21.94
N PHE A 47 -1.06 -1.68 -22.12
CA PHE A 47 -2.21 -2.57 -22.14
C PHE A 47 -2.28 -3.45 -23.40
N ARG A 48 -1.77 -2.98 -24.55
CA ARG A 48 -1.61 -3.85 -25.74
C ARG A 48 -0.59 -4.96 -25.51
N GLU A 49 0.51 -4.67 -24.84
CA GLU A 49 1.48 -5.70 -24.43
C GLU A 49 0.86 -6.72 -23.48
N GLU A 50 0.11 -6.26 -22.47
CA GLU A 50 -0.60 -7.15 -21.57
C GLU A 50 -1.67 -7.98 -22.28
N LEU A 51 -2.36 -7.43 -23.28
CA LEU A 51 -3.31 -8.15 -24.12
C LEU A 51 -2.62 -9.27 -24.92
N ILE A 52 -1.44 -8.99 -25.50
CA ILE A 52 -0.66 -10.02 -26.22
C ILE A 52 -0.27 -11.14 -25.25
N LYS A 53 0.21 -10.79 -24.06
CA LYS A 53 0.56 -11.76 -23.00
C LYS A 53 -0.66 -12.53 -22.52
N PHE A 54 -1.84 -11.90 -22.48
CA PHE A 54 -3.09 -12.58 -22.15
C PHE A 54 -3.46 -13.65 -23.18
N PHE A 55 -3.29 -13.40 -24.48
CA PHE A 55 -3.47 -14.42 -25.52
C PHE A 55 -2.49 -15.60 -25.33
N ILE A 56 -1.24 -15.31 -24.99
CA ILE A 56 -0.24 -16.36 -24.73
C ILE A 56 -0.61 -17.17 -23.50
N LEU A 57 -1.01 -16.48 -22.41
CA LEU A 57 -1.42 -17.07 -21.14
C LEU A 57 -2.60 -18.03 -21.31
N THR A 58 -3.68 -17.56 -21.95
CA THR A 58 -4.90 -18.36 -22.14
C THR A 58 -4.64 -19.57 -23.03
N ARG A 59 -3.84 -19.41 -24.08
CA ARG A 59 -3.44 -20.53 -24.94
C ARG A 59 -2.58 -21.54 -24.21
N LYS A 60 -1.57 -21.09 -23.42
CA LYS A 60 -0.65 -21.97 -22.68
C LYS A 60 -1.40 -22.80 -21.65
N ASN A 61 -2.38 -22.20 -20.99
CA ASN A 61 -3.11 -22.80 -19.89
C ASN A 61 -4.49 -23.37 -20.32
N ASN A 62 -4.77 -23.46 -21.61
CA ASN A 62 -6.03 -23.94 -22.17
C ASN A 62 -7.28 -23.27 -21.54
N LEU A 63 -7.19 -21.98 -21.23
CA LEU A 63 -8.29 -21.19 -20.70
C LEU A 63 -9.16 -20.64 -21.81
N ASP A 64 -10.48 -20.63 -21.60
CA ASP A 64 -11.39 -19.94 -22.51
C ASP A 64 -11.23 -18.43 -22.36
N ILE A 65 -10.65 -17.79 -23.37
CA ILE A 65 -10.33 -16.37 -23.40
C ILE A 65 -11.55 -15.47 -23.15
N TYR A 66 -12.75 -15.93 -23.46
CA TYR A 66 -13.99 -15.18 -23.26
C TYR A 66 -14.57 -15.33 -21.86
N SER A 67 -14.12 -16.32 -21.08
CA SER A 67 -14.63 -16.62 -19.75
C SER A 67 -13.77 -16.03 -18.63
N VAL A 68 -12.48 -15.73 -18.88
CA VAL A 68 -11.56 -15.21 -17.86
C VAL A 68 -12.03 -13.85 -17.36
N LYS A 69 -12.25 -13.77 -16.05
CA LYS A 69 -12.66 -12.54 -15.35
C LYS A 69 -11.54 -12.00 -14.49
N GLY A 70 -11.57 -10.69 -14.28
CA GLY A 70 -10.59 -9.98 -13.45
C GLY A 70 -11.06 -8.55 -13.13
N SER A 71 -10.10 -7.70 -12.76
CA SER A 71 -10.34 -6.29 -12.53
C SER A 71 -10.56 -5.54 -13.85
N TYR A 72 -11.05 -4.31 -13.76
CA TYR A 72 -11.19 -3.41 -14.92
C TYR A 72 -9.86 -3.14 -15.64
N ALA A 73 -8.71 -3.37 -14.99
CA ALA A 73 -7.38 -3.20 -15.55
C ALA A 73 -6.72 -4.54 -15.96
N GLY A 74 -7.47 -5.64 -15.93
CA GLY A 74 -7.01 -6.95 -16.39
C GLY A 74 -6.18 -7.72 -15.35
N ALA A 75 -6.23 -7.36 -14.08
CA ALA A 75 -5.62 -8.15 -13.00
C ALA A 75 -6.51 -9.36 -12.65
N MET A 76 -5.91 -10.51 -12.39
CA MET A 76 -6.58 -11.81 -12.35
C MET A 76 -6.28 -12.62 -11.09
N GLY A 77 -7.26 -13.42 -10.69
CA GLY A 77 -7.12 -14.46 -9.67
C GLY A 77 -6.96 -13.92 -8.24
N TYR A 78 -6.64 -14.79 -7.30
CA TYR A 78 -6.48 -14.47 -5.88
C TYR A 78 -5.47 -13.36 -5.60
N GLY A 79 -4.33 -13.34 -6.31
CA GLY A 79 -3.25 -12.37 -6.15
C GLY A 79 -3.33 -11.17 -7.09
N GLN A 80 -4.38 -11.05 -7.90
CA GLN A 80 -4.56 -9.96 -8.88
C GLN A 80 -3.35 -9.75 -9.79
N PHE A 81 -2.80 -10.84 -10.34
CA PHE A 81 -1.69 -10.79 -11.28
C PHE A 81 -2.15 -10.27 -12.65
N ILE A 82 -1.41 -9.32 -13.22
CA ILE A 82 -1.54 -8.97 -14.64
C ILE A 82 -0.94 -10.08 -15.51
N SER A 83 -1.24 -10.09 -16.80
CA SER A 83 -0.84 -11.19 -17.72
C SER A 83 0.66 -11.45 -17.71
N SER A 84 1.48 -10.39 -17.72
CA SER A 84 2.94 -10.52 -17.66
C SER A 84 3.41 -11.15 -16.36
N SER A 85 2.85 -10.72 -15.23
CA SER A 85 3.20 -11.27 -13.92
C SER A 85 2.77 -12.73 -13.78
N TYR A 86 1.59 -13.07 -14.30
CA TYR A 86 1.12 -14.45 -14.32
C TYR A 86 2.09 -15.36 -15.09
N LEU A 87 2.49 -14.96 -16.30
CA LEU A 87 3.41 -15.75 -17.12
C LEU A 87 4.81 -15.88 -16.51
N ALA A 88 5.26 -14.86 -15.76
CA ALA A 88 6.61 -14.81 -15.23
C ALA A 88 6.75 -15.45 -13.83
N TYR A 89 5.71 -15.37 -12.99
CA TYR A 89 5.83 -15.66 -11.57
C TYR A 89 4.83 -16.67 -11.03
N ALA A 90 3.77 -17.03 -11.78
CA ALA A 90 2.86 -18.08 -11.36
C ALA A 90 3.56 -19.43 -11.35
N ILE A 91 3.34 -20.18 -10.28
CA ILE A 91 3.89 -21.52 -10.09
C ILE A 91 2.76 -22.50 -9.75
N ASP A 92 2.90 -23.72 -10.24
CA ASP A 92 2.14 -24.87 -9.82
C ASP A 92 2.73 -25.36 -8.48
N TYR A 93 2.10 -24.96 -7.38
CA TYR A 93 2.59 -25.24 -6.04
C TYR A 93 1.97 -26.49 -5.43
N ASP A 94 0.78 -26.89 -5.87
CA ASP A 94 0.12 -28.13 -5.45
C ASP A 94 0.52 -29.35 -6.30
N GLY A 95 1.21 -29.13 -7.42
CA GLY A 95 1.81 -30.17 -8.24
C GLY A 95 0.83 -30.85 -9.21
N ASP A 96 -0.28 -30.20 -9.54
CA ASP A 96 -1.29 -30.74 -10.46
C ASP A 96 -0.97 -30.51 -11.95
N SER A 97 0.20 -29.93 -12.24
CA SER A 97 0.73 -29.54 -13.56
C SER A 97 0.10 -28.30 -14.17
N PHE A 98 -0.61 -27.51 -13.37
CA PHE A 98 -1.23 -26.26 -13.78
C PHE A 98 -1.13 -25.19 -12.70
N ALA A 99 -0.56 -24.02 -13.00
CA ALA A 99 -0.52 -22.90 -12.05
C ALA A 99 -1.89 -22.16 -12.07
N ASP A 100 -2.84 -22.60 -11.24
CA ASP A 100 -4.20 -22.05 -11.17
C ASP A 100 -4.33 -20.93 -10.13
N LEU A 101 -4.19 -19.69 -10.57
CA LEU A 101 -4.38 -18.53 -9.68
C LEU A 101 -5.85 -18.17 -9.43
N PHE A 102 -6.81 -18.86 -10.06
CA PHE A 102 -8.26 -18.61 -9.90
C PHE A 102 -8.90 -19.54 -8.88
N GLY A 103 -8.53 -20.83 -8.90
CA GLY A 103 -9.15 -21.89 -8.12
C GLY A 103 -8.25 -22.48 -7.03
N SER A 104 -6.92 -22.59 -7.26
CA SER A 104 -5.96 -23.10 -6.29
C SER A 104 -5.45 -22.01 -5.37
N LYS A 105 -5.71 -22.14 -4.07
CA LYS A 105 -5.14 -21.23 -3.06
C LYS A 105 -3.66 -21.50 -2.86
N GLU A 106 -3.26 -22.73 -2.98
CA GLU A 106 -1.89 -23.22 -2.86
C GLU A 106 -1.01 -22.54 -3.92
N ASP A 107 -1.43 -22.56 -5.17
CA ASP A 107 -0.74 -21.90 -6.28
C ASP A 107 -0.71 -20.38 -6.12
N ALA A 108 -1.82 -19.78 -5.69
CA ALA A 108 -1.87 -18.35 -5.46
C ALA A 108 -0.90 -17.92 -4.35
N ILE A 109 -0.86 -18.66 -3.23
CA ILE A 109 0.06 -18.41 -2.11
C ILE A 109 1.51 -18.61 -2.57
N GLY A 110 1.79 -19.71 -3.26
CA GLY A 110 3.12 -20.00 -3.80
C GLY A 110 3.57 -18.94 -4.79
N SER A 111 2.70 -18.52 -5.69
CA SER A 111 3.00 -17.49 -6.72
C SER A 111 3.26 -16.11 -6.13
N ILE A 112 2.51 -15.71 -5.09
CA ILE A 112 2.77 -14.45 -4.36
C ILE A 112 4.14 -14.52 -3.68
N ALA A 113 4.45 -15.63 -3.02
CA ALA A 113 5.74 -15.83 -2.37
C ALA A 113 6.90 -15.83 -3.38
N ASN A 114 6.73 -16.51 -4.51
CA ASN A 114 7.70 -16.52 -5.61
C ASN A 114 7.91 -15.10 -6.17
N TYR A 115 6.83 -14.35 -6.40
CA TYR A 115 6.92 -12.97 -6.85
C TYR A 115 7.79 -12.11 -5.93
N LEU A 116 7.52 -12.14 -4.61
CA LEU A 116 8.27 -11.35 -3.63
C LEU A 116 9.74 -11.78 -3.56
N SER A 117 10.00 -13.10 -3.58
CA SER A 117 11.36 -13.65 -3.58
C SER A 117 12.15 -13.17 -4.80
N VAL A 118 11.59 -13.26 -6.01
CA VAL A 118 12.24 -12.79 -7.25
C VAL A 118 12.49 -11.27 -7.22
N HIS A 119 11.64 -10.51 -6.51
CA HIS A 119 11.77 -9.06 -6.38
C HIS A 119 12.64 -8.60 -5.19
N GLY A 120 13.39 -9.52 -4.59
CA GLY A 120 14.43 -9.20 -3.61
C GLY A 120 13.97 -9.29 -2.16
N TRP A 121 12.95 -10.10 -1.87
CA TRP A 121 12.61 -10.43 -0.48
C TRP A 121 13.80 -11.03 0.25
N ASN A 122 14.11 -10.49 1.42
CA ASN A 122 15.17 -10.97 2.30
C ASN A 122 14.55 -11.47 3.62
N GLU A 123 14.70 -12.76 3.90
CA GLU A 123 14.13 -13.41 5.11
C GLU A 123 14.70 -12.81 6.42
N GLU A 124 15.93 -12.28 6.37
CA GLU A 124 16.62 -11.74 7.56
C GLU A 124 16.34 -10.25 7.80
N ALA A 125 15.67 -9.56 6.87
CA ALA A 125 15.40 -8.14 6.97
C ALA A 125 13.97 -7.85 7.50
N ASP A 126 13.85 -6.81 8.31
CA ASP A 126 12.55 -6.26 8.65
C ASP A 126 11.89 -5.62 7.41
N ILE A 127 10.59 -5.28 7.50
CA ILE A 127 9.87 -4.57 6.43
C ILE A 127 10.06 -3.06 6.58
N VAL A 128 9.91 -2.56 7.81
CA VAL A 128 10.10 -1.14 8.14
C VAL A 128 10.76 -1.00 9.52
N PHE A 129 11.43 0.12 9.71
CA PHE A 129 11.89 0.57 11.03
C PHE A 129 11.11 1.82 11.42
N ASP A 130 10.57 1.85 12.64
CA ASP A 130 10.00 3.05 13.25
C ASP A 130 11.13 4.02 13.63
N ILE A 131 10.93 5.30 13.35
CA ILE A 131 11.88 6.35 13.68
C ILE A 131 11.25 7.28 14.71
N ASP A 132 11.83 7.33 15.91
CA ASP A 132 11.49 8.37 16.85
C ASP A 132 11.89 9.75 16.28
N HIS A 133 10.90 10.55 15.96
CA HIS A 133 11.05 11.89 15.37
C HIS A 133 11.98 12.80 16.17
N ASN A 134 12.04 12.65 17.50
CA ASN A 134 12.84 13.49 18.37
C ASN A 134 14.36 13.22 18.24
N ASN A 135 14.75 12.12 17.62
CA ASN A 135 16.14 11.69 17.48
C ASN A 135 16.72 11.87 16.06
N VAL A 136 15.90 12.23 15.07
CA VAL A 136 16.37 12.40 13.68
C VAL A 136 16.99 13.79 13.48
N ARG A 137 18.28 13.92 13.75
CA ARG A 137 19.02 15.20 13.59
C ARG A 137 19.51 15.47 12.16
N LYS A 138 19.47 14.52 11.23
CA LYS A 138 19.87 14.71 9.81
C LYS A 138 19.09 13.76 8.90
N PRO A 139 18.75 14.18 7.66
CA PRO A 139 18.30 13.24 6.66
C PRO A 139 19.44 12.26 6.40
N TYR A 140 19.24 10.98 6.69
CA TYR A 140 20.16 9.95 6.27
C TYR A 140 20.16 9.89 4.75
N SER A 141 21.35 9.98 4.16
CA SER A 141 21.55 9.60 2.77
C SER A 141 21.44 8.07 2.73
N LEU A 142 20.26 7.60 2.33
CA LEU A 142 20.00 6.18 2.15
C LEU A 142 20.45 5.84 0.74
N ASP A 143 21.34 4.88 0.61
CA ASP A 143 21.98 4.44 -0.66
C ASP A 143 21.02 3.68 -1.60
N GLY A 144 19.78 4.16 -1.72
CA GLY A 144 18.76 3.67 -2.66
C GLY A 144 18.06 2.37 -2.25
N LYS A 145 18.48 1.75 -1.12
CA LYS A 145 17.88 0.53 -0.58
C LYS A 145 16.75 0.80 0.45
N PHE A 146 16.63 2.03 0.91
CA PHE A 146 15.69 2.41 1.96
C PHE A 146 14.79 3.55 1.50
N ILE A 147 13.52 3.50 1.88
CA ILE A 147 12.51 4.50 1.51
C ILE A 147 12.05 5.22 2.76
N PRO A 148 12.21 6.56 2.86
CA PRO A 148 11.61 7.31 3.95
C PRO A 148 10.09 7.37 3.77
N ILE A 149 9.35 7.02 4.81
CA ILE A 149 7.89 6.98 4.81
C ILE A 149 7.40 7.90 5.91
N LYS A 150 6.47 8.79 5.56
CA LYS A 150 5.73 9.63 6.49
C LYS A 150 4.28 9.21 6.48
N LEU A 151 3.76 8.78 7.64
CA LEU A 151 2.33 8.59 7.85
C LEU A 151 1.78 9.77 8.65
N GLU A 152 0.69 10.34 8.18
CA GLU A 152 -0.05 11.38 8.87
C GLU A 152 -1.25 10.73 9.56
N GLU A 153 -1.23 10.72 10.91
CA GLU A 153 -2.32 10.16 11.71
C GLU A 153 -3.16 11.25 12.35
N GLY A 154 -4.47 11.16 12.20
CA GLY A 154 -5.44 12.10 12.74
C GLY A 154 -5.57 13.38 11.93
N ASN A 155 -6.34 14.29 12.49
CA ASN A 155 -6.57 15.63 11.93
C ASN A 155 -6.17 16.66 12.97
N ASP A 156 -5.78 17.85 12.51
CA ASP A 156 -5.68 19.00 13.38
C ASP A 156 -7.05 19.29 14.04
N ILE A 157 -7.05 19.45 15.37
CA ILE A 157 -8.25 19.82 16.12
C ILE A 157 -8.14 21.29 16.49
N PHE A 158 -9.18 22.04 16.19
CA PHE A 158 -9.28 23.45 16.49
C PHE A 158 -10.38 23.71 17.54
N TYR A 159 -10.07 24.51 18.53
CA TYR A 159 -11.02 25.04 19.49
C TYR A 159 -11.37 26.48 19.13
N GLN A 160 -12.65 26.84 19.20
CA GLN A 160 -13.09 28.23 19.02
C GLN A 160 -13.18 28.93 20.38
N ILE A 161 -12.37 29.94 20.56
CA ILE A 161 -12.25 30.70 21.80
C ILE A 161 -13.61 31.32 22.17
N GLN A 162 -14.02 31.08 23.41
CA GLN A 162 -15.22 31.66 24.01
C GLN A 162 -14.90 32.88 24.87
N SER A 163 -15.91 33.68 25.15
CA SER A 163 -15.78 34.83 26.04
C SER A 163 -15.36 34.38 27.43
N GLY A 164 -14.25 34.93 27.95
CA GLY A 164 -13.71 34.62 29.25
C GLY A 164 -12.69 33.47 29.30
N ASP A 165 -12.43 32.82 28.16
CA ASP A 165 -11.41 31.77 28.11
C ASP A 165 -10.01 32.30 28.38
N THR A 166 -9.20 31.49 29.06
CA THR A 166 -7.75 31.70 29.20
C THR A 166 -6.96 30.57 28.52
N LEU A 167 -5.75 30.85 28.04
CA LEU A 167 -4.88 29.84 27.43
C LEU A 167 -4.62 28.67 28.39
N SER A 168 -4.49 28.95 29.69
CA SER A 168 -4.24 27.92 30.70
C SER A 168 -5.43 26.97 30.88
N GLU A 169 -6.66 27.49 30.87
CA GLU A 169 -7.86 26.66 30.95
C GLU A 169 -8.08 25.86 29.68
N ILE A 170 -7.85 26.45 28.52
CA ILE A 170 -7.93 25.73 27.25
C ILE A 170 -6.89 24.61 27.21
N ALA A 171 -5.63 24.88 27.59
CA ALA A 171 -4.59 23.87 27.65
C ALA A 171 -4.97 22.69 28.57
N LEU A 172 -5.48 23.00 29.76
CA LEU A 172 -5.93 22.00 30.72
C LEU A 172 -7.09 21.15 30.18
N ASN A 173 -8.06 21.77 29.51
CA ASN A 173 -9.22 21.09 28.93
C ASN A 173 -8.85 20.08 27.81
N PHE A 174 -7.69 20.28 27.19
CA PHE A 174 -7.19 19.43 26.09
C PHE A 174 -5.96 18.59 26.49
N ASP A 175 -5.72 18.41 27.79
CA ASP A 175 -4.63 17.59 28.36
C ASP A 175 -3.23 17.96 27.81
N MET A 176 -2.98 19.26 27.66
CA MET A 176 -1.69 19.78 27.20
C MET A 176 -1.17 20.88 28.13
N SER A 177 0.12 21.10 28.11
CA SER A 177 0.71 22.22 28.84
C SER A 177 0.43 23.56 28.15
N LEU A 178 0.43 24.66 28.91
CA LEU A 178 0.32 26.00 28.37
C LEU A 178 1.39 26.28 27.31
N LEU A 179 2.61 25.82 27.53
CA LEU A 179 3.73 26.02 26.62
C LEU A 179 3.49 25.32 25.28
N GLU A 180 3.04 24.06 25.31
CA GLU A 180 2.68 23.32 24.11
C GLU A 180 1.56 23.99 23.32
N LEU A 181 0.51 24.49 23.98
CA LEU A 181 -0.57 25.22 23.33
C LEU A 181 -0.06 26.49 22.65
N MET A 182 0.83 27.21 23.31
CA MET A 182 1.41 28.45 22.79
C MET A 182 2.33 28.17 21.59
N GLU A 183 3.20 27.18 21.68
CA GLU A 183 4.10 26.76 20.58
C GLU A 183 3.29 26.29 19.36
N LEU A 184 2.28 25.46 19.58
CA LEU A 184 1.40 24.92 18.52
C LEU A 184 0.70 26.02 17.71
N ASN A 185 0.47 27.17 18.33
CA ASN A 185 -0.22 28.31 17.71
C ASN A 185 0.70 29.53 17.43
N ASN A 186 2.00 29.41 17.65
CA ASN A 186 2.98 30.50 17.58
C ASN A 186 2.56 31.72 18.41
N LEU A 187 2.02 31.47 19.63
CA LEU A 187 1.57 32.54 20.55
C LEU A 187 2.71 32.94 21.50
N LYS A 188 2.66 34.20 21.92
CA LYS A 188 3.57 34.79 22.92
C LYS A 188 2.79 35.15 24.19
N ASP A 189 3.47 35.26 25.32
CA ASP A 189 2.86 35.60 26.62
C ASP A 189 1.95 36.85 26.63
N LYS A 190 2.13 37.75 25.68
CA LYS A 190 1.39 39.02 25.58
C LYS A 190 0.27 38.99 24.53
N ASP A 191 0.08 37.84 23.87
CA ASP A 191 -0.94 37.75 22.82
C ASP A 191 -2.33 37.70 23.47
N ILE A 192 -3.23 38.53 22.96
CA ILE A 192 -4.62 38.64 23.45
C ILE A 192 -5.47 37.56 22.75
N LEU A 193 -6.15 36.74 23.54
CA LEU A 193 -7.16 35.83 23.04
C LEU A 193 -8.37 36.63 22.51
N MET A 194 -8.70 36.43 21.25
CA MET A 194 -9.89 37.02 20.67
C MET A 194 -11.02 35.99 20.63
N GLU A 195 -12.16 36.32 21.23
CA GLU A 195 -13.38 35.53 21.12
C GLU A 195 -13.72 35.23 19.66
N GLY A 196 -14.16 34.01 19.37
CA GLY A 196 -14.50 33.53 18.04
C GLY A 196 -13.32 33.10 17.17
N LYS A 197 -12.07 33.46 17.55
CA LYS A 197 -10.87 32.96 16.85
C LYS A 197 -10.67 31.47 17.15
N LYS A 198 -10.23 30.72 16.14
CA LYS A 198 -9.86 29.31 16.31
C LYS A 198 -8.39 29.18 16.64
N ILE A 199 -8.08 28.38 17.65
CA ILE A 199 -6.72 27.95 17.99
C ILE A 199 -6.61 26.44 17.83
N LYS A 200 -5.45 25.98 17.43
CA LYS A 200 -5.15 24.55 17.29
C LYS A 200 -4.90 23.97 18.69
N VAL A 201 -5.63 22.94 19.05
CA VAL A 201 -5.51 22.25 20.36
C VAL A 201 -4.98 20.83 20.23
N LYS A 202 -4.82 20.35 18.99
CA LYS A 202 -4.14 19.09 18.69
C LYS A 202 -3.60 19.15 17.28
N GLU A 203 -2.35 18.76 17.12
CA GLU A 203 -1.72 18.59 15.82
C GLU A 203 -1.87 17.15 15.35
N LYS A 204 -2.03 16.97 14.03
CA LYS A 204 -1.98 15.63 13.48
C LYS A 204 -0.60 15.03 13.75
N ASN A 205 -0.59 13.81 14.23
CA ASN A 205 0.66 13.09 14.47
C ASN A 205 1.27 12.66 13.12
N ASN A 206 2.57 12.88 13.01
CA ASN A 206 3.34 12.30 11.93
C ASN A 206 4.18 11.16 12.50
N LYS A 207 4.00 9.97 11.97
CA LYS A 207 4.91 8.85 12.20
C LYS A 207 5.87 8.73 11.03
N TYR A 208 7.12 8.47 11.34
CA TYR A 208 8.17 8.33 10.34
C TYR A 208 8.74 6.91 10.43
N PHE A 209 8.92 6.31 9.26
CA PHE A 209 9.47 4.97 9.12
C PHE A 209 10.54 4.97 8.04
N ILE A 210 11.43 4.00 8.10
CA ILE A 210 12.34 3.67 7.01
C ILE A 210 11.91 2.31 6.47
N GLY A 211 11.42 2.29 5.23
CA GLY A 211 11.15 1.06 4.50
C GLY A 211 12.46 0.42 4.03
N THR A 212 12.59 -0.86 4.26
CA THR A 212 13.74 -1.68 3.89
C THR A 212 13.63 -2.24 2.47
N GLU A 213 14.52 -3.15 2.10
CA GLU A 213 14.43 -3.90 0.84
C GLU A 213 13.14 -4.74 0.75
N ASN A 214 12.63 -5.26 1.87
CA ASN A 214 11.35 -5.99 1.91
C ASN A 214 10.16 -5.07 1.63
N PHE A 215 10.19 -3.85 2.16
CA PHE A 215 9.22 -2.82 1.80
C PHE A 215 9.26 -2.51 0.30
N VAL A 216 10.47 -2.41 -0.27
CA VAL A 216 10.65 -2.23 -1.71
C VAL A 216 10.09 -3.41 -2.50
N ALA A 217 10.30 -4.66 -2.06
CA ALA A 217 9.75 -5.86 -2.70
C ALA A 217 8.21 -5.81 -2.73
N ILE A 218 7.57 -5.42 -1.63
CA ILE A 218 6.10 -5.24 -1.57
C ILE A 218 5.64 -4.12 -2.51
N THR A 219 6.37 -3.00 -2.63
CA THR A 219 6.00 -1.93 -3.56
C THR A 219 6.15 -2.33 -5.04
N LYS A 220 6.87 -3.38 -5.36
CA LYS A 220 6.88 -3.96 -6.72
C LYS A 220 5.59 -4.66 -7.05
N TYR A 221 4.93 -5.25 -6.05
CA TYR A 221 3.62 -5.86 -6.22
C TYR A 221 2.56 -4.81 -6.58
N ASN A 222 2.56 -3.71 -5.84
CA ASN A 222 1.72 -2.56 -6.13
C ASN A 222 2.52 -1.27 -5.87
N TYR A 223 2.65 -0.40 -6.87
CA TYR A 223 3.45 0.83 -6.83
C TYR A 223 2.86 1.90 -5.87
N SER A 224 2.60 1.51 -4.62
CA SER A 224 2.06 2.38 -3.59
C SER A 224 2.72 2.12 -2.24
N HIS A 225 3.29 3.15 -1.64
CA HIS A 225 3.79 3.07 -0.26
C HIS A 225 2.65 2.78 0.73
N PHE A 226 1.45 3.29 0.46
CA PHE A 226 0.26 2.97 1.25
C PHE A 226 -0.08 1.49 1.23
N TYR A 227 -0.01 0.87 0.04
CA TYR A 227 -0.22 -0.57 -0.09
C TYR A 227 0.77 -1.36 0.76
N ALA A 228 2.07 -1.02 0.66
CA ALA A 228 3.11 -1.72 1.43
C ALA A 228 2.93 -1.55 2.96
N MET A 229 2.46 -0.37 3.42
CA MET A 229 2.14 -0.14 4.83
C MET A 229 0.91 -0.89 5.32
N VAL A 230 -0.07 -1.17 4.45
CA VAL A 230 -1.26 -1.97 4.81
C VAL A 230 -0.91 -3.46 4.87
N VAL A 231 0.06 -3.91 4.07
CA VAL A 231 0.57 -5.29 4.08
C VAL A 231 1.46 -5.55 5.31
N TYR A 232 2.20 -4.54 5.76
CA TYR A 232 3.00 -4.59 6.99
C TYR A 232 2.12 -4.69 8.23
#